data_30d5132f0c29c4edab8a790f22a06d7b
#
_entry.id   30d5132f0c29c4edab8a790f22a06d7b
#
_cell.length_a   1.000
_cell.length_b   1.000
_cell.length_c   1.000
_cell.angle_alpha   90.00
_cell.angle_beta   90.00
_cell.angle_gamma   90.00
#
_symmetry.space_group_name_H-M   'P 1'
#
loop_
_entity.id
_entity.type
_entity.pdbx_description
1 polymer ?
#
loop_
_entity_poly.entity_id
_entity_poly.type
_entity_poly.pdbx_seq_one_letter_code
_entity_poly.pdbx_strand_id
1 'polypeptide(L)'
;EKSGMAASIEDVAYELGSVLGITLLGGMMTAIYSNSLILPAEFEDNIQAYDSIDETLKLAGNMDIEQAQTLTHLAHMAFDQAFVSVLISASLLLLLSAVTLKRTQ
;
A
#
# COMPACT_ATOMS: atom_id res chain seq x y z
N GLU A 1 21.27 -15.79 -31.51
CA GLU A 1 20.20 -14.88 -31.91
C GLU A 1 18.90 -15.12 -31.11
N LYS A 2 18.44 -16.36 -31.12
CA LYS A 2 17.22 -16.74 -30.37
C LYS A 2 17.43 -16.60 -28.87
N SER A 3 18.63 -16.86 -28.35
CA SER A 3 18.91 -16.74 -26.93
C SER A 3 18.93 -15.29 -26.46
N GLY A 4 19.43 -14.37 -27.31
CA GLY A 4 19.39 -12.93 -27.01
C GLY A 4 17.99 -12.38 -27.00
N MET A 5 17.14 -12.83 -27.94
CA MET A 5 15.74 -12.44 -28.00
C MET A 5 14.96 -12.96 -26.79
N ALA A 6 15.20 -14.21 -26.40
CA ALA A 6 14.55 -14.80 -25.22
C ALA A 6 14.94 -14.07 -23.94
N ALA A 7 16.23 -13.69 -23.80
CA ALA A 7 16.68 -12.94 -22.63
C ALA A 7 16.05 -11.55 -22.57
N SER A 8 15.88 -10.88 -23.72
CA SER A 8 15.24 -9.57 -23.79
C SER A 8 13.76 -9.64 -23.39
N ILE A 9 13.06 -10.69 -23.85
CA ILE A 9 11.66 -10.90 -23.51
C ILE A 9 11.53 -11.17 -22.01
N GLU A 10 12.44 -11.96 -21.46
CA GLU A 10 12.45 -12.28 -20.02
C GLU A 10 12.67 -11.03 -19.18
N ASP A 11 13.62 -10.17 -19.58
CA ASP A 11 13.89 -8.92 -18.86
C ASP A 11 12.69 -7.97 -18.91
N VAL A 12 12.05 -7.83 -20.07
CA VAL A 12 10.86 -6.98 -20.22
C VAL A 12 9.72 -7.51 -19.37
N ALA A 13 9.50 -8.83 -19.38
CA ALA A 13 8.45 -9.45 -18.59
C ALA A 13 8.69 -9.24 -17.10
N TYR A 14 9.94 -9.35 -16.65
CA TYR A 14 10.32 -9.13 -15.26
C TYR A 14 10.07 -7.68 -14.84
N GLU A 15 10.52 -6.72 -15.65
CA GLU A 15 10.32 -5.31 -15.38
C GLU A 15 8.84 -4.94 -15.36
N LEU A 16 8.09 -5.43 -16.33
CA LEU A 16 6.65 -5.17 -16.42
C LEU A 16 5.91 -5.73 -15.20
N GLY A 17 6.25 -6.96 -14.80
CA GLY A 17 5.69 -7.57 -13.61
C GLY A 17 6.00 -6.80 -12.36
N SER A 18 7.23 -6.27 -12.23
CA SER A 18 7.64 -5.47 -11.08
C SER A 18 6.84 -4.16 -10.99
N VAL A 19 6.69 -3.47 -12.12
CA VAL A 19 5.93 -2.21 -12.18
C VAL A 19 4.46 -2.45 -11.82
N LEU A 20 3.86 -3.48 -12.41
CA LEU A 20 2.46 -3.82 -12.11
C LEU A 20 2.28 -4.21 -10.65
N GLY A 21 3.21 -4.99 -10.11
CA GLY A 21 3.16 -5.40 -8.70
C GLY A 21 3.25 -4.23 -7.75
N ILE A 22 4.19 -3.32 -7.97
CA ILE A 22 4.36 -2.13 -7.15
C ILE A 22 3.11 -1.26 -7.23
N THR A 23 2.56 -1.07 -8.43
CA THR A 23 1.36 -0.25 -8.63
C THR A 23 0.15 -0.85 -7.90
N LEU A 24 -0.05 -2.16 -8.01
CA LEU A 24 -1.15 -2.84 -7.35
C LEU A 24 -1.03 -2.78 -5.84
N LEU A 25 0.17 -3.06 -5.30
CA LEU A 25 0.39 -3.03 -3.86
C LEU A 25 0.26 -1.62 -3.30
N GLY A 26 0.76 -0.62 -4.02
CA GLY A 26 0.61 0.78 -3.63
C GLY A 26 -0.83 1.23 -3.64
N GLY A 27 -1.60 0.83 -4.66
CA GLY A 27 -3.01 1.10 -4.74
C GLY A 27 -3.80 0.47 -3.61
N MET A 28 -3.48 -0.79 -3.28
CA MET A 28 -4.07 -1.49 -2.14
C MET A 28 -3.77 -0.76 -0.83
N MET A 29 -2.52 -0.34 -0.66
CA MET A 29 -2.10 0.38 0.54
C MET A 29 -2.96 1.63 0.75
N THR A 30 -3.10 2.44 -0.30
CA THR A 30 -3.89 3.67 -0.27
C THR A 30 -5.37 3.37 0.00
N ALA A 31 -5.93 2.38 -0.67
CA ALA A 31 -7.33 2.03 -0.51
C ALA A 31 -7.64 1.53 0.91
N ILE A 32 -6.78 0.66 1.44
CA ILE A 32 -6.98 0.12 2.80
C ILE A 32 -6.80 1.23 3.84
N TYR A 33 -5.79 2.09 3.65
CA TYR A 33 -5.59 3.23 4.54
C TYR A 33 -6.83 4.12 4.57
N SER A 34 -7.34 4.51 3.40
CA SER A 34 -8.53 5.38 3.32
C SER A 34 -9.75 4.74 3.96
N ASN A 35 -9.94 3.43 3.77
CA ASN A 35 -11.08 2.72 4.34
C ASN A 35 -10.92 2.45 5.84
N SER A 36 -9.69 2.34 6.31
CA SER A 36 -9.39 2.03 7.72
C SER A 36 -9.39 3.28 8.60
N LEU A 37 -9.18 4.45 8.00
CA LEU A 37 -9.16 5.70 8.74
C LEU A 37 -10.58 6.14 9.04
N ILE A 38 -10.94 6.12 10.32
CA ILE A 38 -12.24 6.59 10.78
C ILE A 38 -12.01 7.90 11.52
N LEU A 39 -12.51 8.99 10.94
CA LEU A 39 -12.36 10.31 11.53
C LEU A 39 -13.56 10.65 12.41
N PRO A 40 -13.33 11.10 13.65
CA PRO A 40 -14.40 11.65 14.48
C PRO A 40 -15.00 12.91 13.84
N ALA A 41 -16.20 13.29 14.30
CA ALA A 41 -16.91 14.45 13.75
C ALA A 41 -16.09 15.74 13.80
N GLU A 42 -15.20 15.88 14.78
CA GLU A 42 -14.34 17.06 14.91
C GLU A 42 -13.35 17.21 13.75
N PHE A 43 -13.10 16.13 12.98
CA PHE A 43 -12.17 16.14 11.87
C PHE A 43 -12.87 16.00 10.51
N GLU A 44 -14.19 16.22 10.45
CA GLU A 44 -14.97 16.07 9.19
C GLU A 44 -14.43 16.91 8.05
N ASP A 45 -13.90 18.09 8.36
CA ASP A 45 -13.38 18.99 7.34
C ASP A 45 -11.98 18.59 6.85
N ASN A 46 -11.37 17.60 7.46
CA ASN A 46 -10.01 17.18 7.15
C ASN A 46 -9.99 15.97 6.20
N ILE A 47 -10.72 16.09 5.08
CA ILE A 47 -10.84 15.02 4.08
C ILE A 47 -9.48 14.58 3.56
N GLN A 48 -8.51 15.48 3.51
CA GLN A 48 -7.16 15.19 3.02
C GLN A 48 -6.46 14.10 3.82
N ALA A 49 -6.88 13.87 5.06
CA ALA A 49 -6.31 12.81 5.89
C ALA A 49 -6.50 11.41 5.28
N TYR A 50 -7.53 11.24 4.45
CA TYR A 50 -7.79 9.98 3.79
C TYR A 50 -6.83 9.70 2.63
N ASP A 51 -6.16 10.72 2.12
CA ASP A 51 -5.27 10.56 0.97
C ASP A 51 -4.00 9.79 1.34
N SER A 52 -3.41 10.10 2.49
CA SER A 52 -2.21 9.42 2.95
C SER A 52 -1.87 9.84 4.37
N ILE A 53 -1.00 9.05 5.00
CA ILE A 53 -0.50 9.38 6.34
C ILE A 53 0.33 10.66 6.30
N ASP A 54 1.04 10.92 5.21
CA ASP A 54 1.83 12.15 5.06
C ASP A 54 0.95 13.39 5.10
N GLU A 55 -0.19 13.36 4.40
CA GLU A 55 -1.15 14.46 4.43
C GLU A 55 -1.75 14.64 5.83
N THR A 56 -2.01 13.54 6.52
CA THR A 56 -2.52 13.57 7.89
C THR A 56 -1.53 14.24 8.83
N LEU A 57 -0.24 13.90 8.72
CA LEU A 57 0.78 14.49 9.57
C LEU A 57 0.94 15.98 9.31
N LYS A 58 0.79 16.41 8.06
CA LYS A 58 0.79 17.84 7.73
C LYS A 58 -0.38 18.58 8.37
N LEU A 59 -1.56 17.99 8.32
CA LEU A 59 -2.75 18.55 8.95
C LEU A 59 -2.57 18.65 10.47
N ALA A 60 -2.01 17.61 11.08
CA ALA A 60 -1.78 17.57 12.51
C ALA A 60 -0.83 18.68 12.97
N GLY A 61 0.11 19.07 12.14
CA GLY A 61 1.05 20.14 12.43
C GLY A 61 0.40 21.50 12.64
N ASN A 62 -0.82 21.70 12.15
CA ASN A 62 -1.57 22.95 12.24
C ASN A 62 -2.70 22.89 13.27
N MET A 63 -2.75 21.85 14.07
CA MET A 63 -3.81 21.64 15.07
C MET A 63 -3.31 21.82 16.49
N ASP A 64 -4.26 21.92 17.43
CA ASP A 64 -3.95 21.85 18.86
C ASP A 64 -3.26 20.53 19.18
N ILE A 65 -2.44 20.53 20.23
CA ILE A 65 -1.67 19.33 20.62
C ILE A 65 -2.58 18.13 20.84
N GLU A 66 -3.71 18.31 21.51
CA GLU A 66 -4.66 17.23 21.81
C GLU A 66 -5.27 16.65 20.53
N GLN A 67 -5.73 17.53 19.63
CA GLN A 67 -6.30 17.13 18.35
C GLN A 67 -5.24 16.48 17.46
N ALA A 68 -4.03 17.03 17.45
CA ALA A 68 -2.93 16.50 16.66
C ALA A 68 -2.59 15.07 17.10
N GLN A 69 -2.54 14.82 18.39
CA GLN A 69 -2.25 13.49 18.93
C GLN A 69 -3.34 12.47 18.55
N THR A 70 -4.61 12.88 18.64
CA THR A 70 -5.72 12.01 18.26
C THR A 70 -5.67 11.66 16.78
N LEU A 71 -5.51 12.65 15.92
CA LEU A 71 -5.47 12.45 14.47
C LEU A 71 -4.26 11.60 14.08
N THR A 72 -3.09 11.89 14.66
CA THR A 72 -1.87 11.13 14.39
C THR A 72 -2.02 9.68 14.80
N HIS A 73 -2.62 9.43 15.97
CA HIS A 73 -2.87 8.07 16.45
C HIS A 73 -3.79 7.29 15.51
N LEU A 74 -4.89 7.91 15.08
CA LEU A 74 -5.83 7.30 14.14
C LEU A 74 -5.16 6.98 12.80
N ALA A 75 -4.34 7.90 12.31
CA ALA A 75 -3.61 7.72 11.05
C ALA A 75 -2.62 6.57 11.16
N HIS A 76 -1.88 6.47 12.28
CA HIS A 76 -0.94 5.38 12.48
C HIS A 76 -1.64 4.03 12.56
N MET A 77 -2.79 3.97 13.23
CA MET A 77 -3.57 2.73 13.28
C MET A 77 -4.03 2.30 11.89
N ALA A 78 -4.56 3.25 11.10
CA ALA A 78 -5.00 2.98 9.74
C ALA A 78 -3.85 2.56 8.84
N PHE A 79 -2.69 3.22 8.98
CA PHE A 79 -1.49 2.91 8.22
C PHE A 79 -0.97 1.51 8.56
N ASP A 80 -0.88 1.19 9.84
CA ASP A 80 -0.41 -0.12 10.30
C ASP A 80 -1.32 -1.23 9.79
N GLN A 81 -2.63 -1.03 9.84
CA GLN A 81 -3.59 -2.00 9.33
C GLN A 81 -3.42 -2.20 7.82
N ALA A 82 -3.25 -1.11 7.07
CA ALA A 82 -3.02 -1.18 5.64
C ALA A 82 -1.70 -1.89 5.32
N PHE A 83 -0.64 -1.57 6.04
CA PHE A 83 0.68 -2.16 5.85
C PHE A 83 0.67 -3.66 6.09
N VAL A 84 0.08 -4.10 7.22
CA VAL A 84 -0.02 -5.52 7.54
C VAL A 84 -0.87 -6.26 6.51
N SER A 85 -1.98 -5.67 6.08
CA SER A 85 -2.86 -6.27 5.07
C SER A 85 -2.14 -6.46 3.74
N VAL A 86 -1.36 -5.46 3.32
CA VAL A 86 -0.58 -5.54 2.08
C VAL A 86 0.50 -6.61 2.19
N LEU A 87 1.19 -6.69 3.33
CA LEU A 87 2.22 -7.70 3.56
C LEU A 87 1.64 -9.11 3.50
N ILE A 88 0.49 -9.33 4.13
CA ILE A 88 -0.19 -10.63 4.11
C ILE A 88 -0.59 -10.98 2.68
N SER A 89 -1.17 -10.04 1.96
CA SER A 89 -1.59 -10.25 0.56
C SER A 89 -0.40 -10.60 -0.33
N ALA A 90 0.70 -9.87 -0.19
CA ALA A 90 1.91 -10.11 -0.97
C ALA A 90 2.50 -11.49 -0.65
N SER A 91 2.52 -11.86 0.63
CA SER A 91 3.02 -13.17 1.05
C SER A 91 2.19 -14.32 0.48
N LEU A 92 0.87 -14.17 0.48
CA LEU A 92 -0.03 -15.17 -0.10
C LEU A 92 0.19 -15.32 -1.60
N LEU A 93 0.37 -14.20 -2.31
CA LEU A 93 0.64 -14.21 -3.75
C LEU A 93 1.95 -14.92 -4.05
N LEU A 94 2.98 -14.67 -3.25
CA LEU A 94 4.28 -15.34 -3.43
C LEU A 94 4.17 -16.84 -3.19
N LEU A 95 3.43 -17.27 -2.17
CA LEU A 95 3.22 -18.67 -1.89
C LEU A 95 2.46 -19.36 -3.03
N LEU A 96 1.41 -18.74 -3.52
CA LEU A 96 0.64 -19.28 -4.65
C LEU A 96 1.49 -19.39 -5.90
N SER A 97 2.32 -18.38 -6.16
CA SER A 97 3.24 -18.39 -7.29
C SER A 97 4.25 -19.54 -7.19
N ALA A 98 4.82 -19.74 -6.00
CA ALA A 98 5.78 -20.81 -5.75
C ALA A 98 5.14 -22.19 -5.94
N VAL A 99 3.94 -22.38 -5.44
CA VAL A 99 3.21 -23.64 -5.58
C VAL A 99 2.88 -23.93 -7.05
N THR A 100 2.44 -22.89 -7.77
CA THR A 100 2.11 -23.02 -9.20
C THR A 100 3.33 -23.40 -10.02
N LEU A 101 4.47 -22.74 -9.76
CA LEU A 101 5.73 -23.07 -10.45
C LEU A 101 6.17 -24.49 -10.17
N LYS A 102 6.04 -24.93 -8.93
CA LYS A 102 6.40 -26.31 -8.53
C LYS A 102 5.52 -27.34 -9.24
N ARG A 103 4.24 -27.03 -9.43
CA ARG A 103 3.30 -27.94 -10.11
C ARG A 103 3.57 -28.08 -11.61
N THR A 104 4.07 -27.02 -12.24
CA THR A 104 4.34 -27.01 -13.68
C THR A 104 5.69 -27.62 -14.02
N GLN A 105 6.54 -27.89 -13.05
CA GLN A 105 7.80 -28.60 -13.24
C GLN A 105 7.58 -30.09 -12.93
#